data_8536215a13e55fe0094ea172a0199e8e
#
_entry.id   8536215a13e55fe0094ea172a0199e8e
#
_cell.length_a   1.000
_cell.length_b   1.000
_cell.length_c   1.000
_cell.angle_alpha   90.00
_cell.angle_beta   90.00
_cell.angle_gamma   90.00
#
_symmetry.space_group_name_H-M   'P 1'
#
loop_
_entity.id
_entity.type
_entity.pdbx_description
1 polymer ?
#
loop_
_entity_poly.entity_id
_entity_poly.type
_entity_poly.pdbx_seq_one_letter_code
_entity_poly.pdbx_strand_id
1 'polypeptide(L)'
;MSFHRKLSLMALSTAAVALLAATPADARVDGDTITLGAALSLTGKYTTAGNHTRKGYELARDKINAKGGIKVGGKMYKIKLKFYDDESNPARGAQLAERLIKQDG
;
A
#
# COMPACT_ATOMS: atom_id res chain seq x y z
N MET A 1 43.04 -15.33 8.13
CA MET A 1 42.53 -14.39 9.13
C MET A 1 41.66 -13.33 8.48
N SER A 2 42.20 -12.49 7.64
CA SER A 2 41.44 -11.44 6.92
C SER A 2 40.37 -12.01 5.99
N PHE A 3 40.57 -13.19 5.45
CA PHE A 3 39.65 -13.89 4.57
C PHE A 3 38.32 -14.21 5.27
N HIS A 4 38.35 -14.68 6.49
CA HIS A 4 37.12 -15.00 7.25
C HIS A 4 36.29 -13.76 7.56
N ARG A 5 36.92 -12.64 7.85
CA ARG A 5 36.21 -11.37 8.09
C ARG A 5 35.50 -10.88 6.83
N LYS A 6 36.11 -11.02 5.67
CA LYS A 6 35.49 -10.64 4.41
C LYS A 6 34.24 -11.47 4.12
N LEU A 7 34.29 -12.77 4.37
CA LEU A 7 33.14 -13.67 4.21
C LEU A 7 31.98 -13.27 5.12
N SER A 8 32.27 -12.95 6.38
CA SER A 8 31.25 -12.52 7.32
C SER A 8 30.53 -11.23 6.87
N LEU A 9 31.28 -10.28 6.35
CA LEU A 9 30.70 -9.04 5.81
C LEU A 9 29.82 -9.30 4.62
N MET A 10 30.18 -10.19 3.73
CA MET A 10 29.36 -10.57 2.58
C MET A 10 28.03 -11.21 3.03
N ALA A 11 28.09 -12.09 4.03
CA ALA A 11 26.89 -12.73 4.59
C ALA A 11 25.92 -11.70 5.17
N LEU A 12 26.41 -10.70 5.90
CA LEU A 12 25.60 -9.64 6.46
C LEU A 12 24.94 -8.80 5.36
N SER A 13 25.67 -8.47 4.30
CA SER A 13 25.11 -7.73 3.17
C SER A 13 23.98 -8.49 2.50
N THR A 14 24.16 -9.79 2.30
CA THR A 14 23.12 -10.64 1.71
C THR A 14 21.85 -10.67 2.58
N ALA A 15 22.01 -10.80 3.90
CA ALA A 15 20.88 -10.80 4.83
C ALA A 15 20.12 -9.47 4.79
N ALA A 16 20.82 -8.34 4.72
CA ALA A 16 20.20 -7.03 4.64
C ALA A 16 19.38 -6.86 3.36
N VAL A 17 19.90 -7.33 2.23
CA VAL A 17 19.17 -7.29 0.95
C VAL A 17 17.91 -8.16 1.02
N ALA A 18 18.00 -9.34 1.61
CA ALA A 18 16.86 -10.24 1.76
C ALA A 18 15.75 -9.60 2.61
N LEU A 19 16.12 -8.91 3.70
CA LEU A 19 15.14 -8.20 4.53
C LEU A 19 14.43 -7.08 3.75
N LEU A 20 15.13 -6.31 2.95
CA LEU A 20 14.53 -5.27 2.11
C LEU A 20 13.60 -5.87 1.06
N ALA A 21 13.98 -6.98 0.45
CA ALA A 21 13.15 -7.67 -0.53
C ALA A 21 11.90 -8.28 0.11
N ALA A 22 11.95 -8.64 1.39
CA ALA A 22 10.84 -9.21 2.12
C ALA A 22 9.88 -8.18 2.71
N THR A 23 10.15 -6.88 2.55
CA THR A 23 9.25 -5.82 3.04
C THR A 23 7.90 -5.95 2.35
N PRO A 24 6.81 -6.15 3.11
CA PRO A 24 5.50 -6.33 2.50
C PRO A 24 5.06 -5.06 1.77
N ALA A 25 4.50 -5.24 0.61
CA ALA A 25 3.81 -4.18 -0.09
C ALA A 25 2.37 -4.14 0.40
N ASP A 26 1.93 -3.01 0.95
CA ASP A 26 0.53 -2.80 1.33
C ASP A 26 -0.32 -2.45 0.13
N ALA A 27 0.23 -2.53 -1.08
CA ALA A 27 -0.41 -2.19 -2.32
C ALA A 27 -0.23 -3.32 -3.33
N ARG A 28 -1.28 -3.61 -4.06
CA ARG A 28 -1.23 -4.57 -5.14
C ARG A 28 -0.73 -3.91 -6.41
N VAL A 29 0.23 -4.54 -7.07
CA VAL A 29 0.76 -4.08 -8.35
C VAL A 29 0.30 -5.03 -9.45
N ASP A 30 -0.43 -4.48 -10.42
CA ASP A 30 -0.85 -5.20 -11.62
C ASP A 30 -0.36 -4.43 -12.84
N GLY A 31 0.66 -4.97 -13.54
CA GLY A 31 1.22 -4.31 -14.69
C GLY A 31 1.80 -2.95 -14.35
N ASP A 32 1.19 -1.88 -14.86
CA ASP A 32 1.57 -0.49 -14.61
C ASP A 32 0.63 0.23 -13.63
N THR A 33 -0.19 -0.52 -12.88
CA THR A 33 -1.17 0.02 -11.94
C THR A 33 -0.85 -0.45 -10.52
N ILE A 34 -0.84 0.49 -9.59
CA ILE A 34 -0.75 0.23 -8.15
C ILE A 34 -2.13 0.46 -7.56
N THR A 35 -2.70 -0.56 -6.93
CA THR A 35 -3.99 -0.45 -6.23
C THR A 35 -3.75 -0.24 -4.74
N LEU A 36 -4.28 0.87 -4.22
CA LEU A 36 -4.26 1.20 -2.81
C LEU A 36 -5.64 0.95 -2.23
N GLY A 37 -5.71 0.22 -1.13
CA GLY A 37 -6.96 -0.08 -0.47
C GLY A 37 -7.15 0.66 0.84
N ALA A 38 -8.40 0.98 1.16
CA ALA A 38 -8.75 1.58 2.43
C ALA A 38 -10.14 1.14 2.87
N ALA A 39 -10.32 0.94 4.18
CA ALA A 39 -11.61 0.79 4.80
C ALA A 39 -12.02 2.15 5.36
N LEU A 40 -13.14 2.67 4.91
CA LEU A 40 -13.65 3.99 5.28
C LEU A 40 -15.08 3.87 5.79
N SER A 41 -15.48 4.82 6.62
CA SER A 41 -16.87 4.91 7.08
C SER A 41 -17.73 5.62 6.03
N LEU A 42 -18.23 4.88 5.07
CA LEU A 42 -19.05 5.43 3.98
C LEU A 42 -20.53 5.48 4.33
N THR A 43 -20.96 4.70 5.32
CA THR A 43 -22.31 4.74 5.90
C THR A 43 -22.23 4.78 7.41
N GLY A 44 -23.35 5.06 8.08
CA GLY A 44 -23.44 5.09 9.52
C GLY A 44 -23.02 6.41 10.17
N LYS A 45 -22.63 6.34 11.41
CA LYS A 45 -22.36 7.50 12.28
C LYS A 45 -21.31 8.44 11.74
N TYR A 46 -20.27 7.91 11.09
CA TYR A 46 -19.14 8.70 10.62
C TYR A 46 -19.16 8.95 9.11
N THR A 47 -20.31 8.82 8.47
CA THR A 47 -20.48 8.95 7.03
C THR A 47 -19.91 10.25 6.46
N THR A 48 -20.15 11.38 7.11
CA THR A 48 -19.65 12.68 6.63
C THR A 48 -18.14 12.71 6.57
N ALA A 49 -17.47 12.32 7.65
CA ALA A 49 -16.00 12.28 7.70
C ALA A 49 -15.44 11.26 6.70
N GLY A 50 -16.05 10.07 6.62
CA GLY A 50 -15.61 9.03 5.69
C GLY A 50 -15.71 9.45 4.24
N ASN A 51 -16.78 10.12 3.86
CA ASN A 51 -16.95 10.60 2.48
C ASN A 51 -16.02 11.76 2.16
N HIS A 52 -15.72 12.63 3.11
CA HIS A 52 -14.70 13.66 2.92
C HIS A 52 -13.32 13.04 2.68
N THR A 53 -12.97 12.03 3.45
CA THR A 53 -11.72 11.29 3.27
C THR A 53 -11.65 10.64 1.90
N ARG A 54 -12.72 9.99 1.45
CA ARG A 54 -12.80 9.38 0.13
C ARG A 54 -12.55 10.40 -0.96
N LYS A 55 -13.23 11.54 -0.90
CA LYS A 55 -13.06 12.60 -1.89
C LYS A 55 -11.63 13.13 -1.94
N GLY A 56 -10.98 13.25 -0.78
CA GLY A 56 -9.58 13.65 -0.70
C GLY A 56 -8.66 12.64 -1.39
N TYR A 57 -8.85 11.36 -1.15
CA TYR A 57 -8.08 10.31 -1.81
C TYR A 57 -8.30 10.29 -3.31
N GLU A 58 -9.55 10.42 -3.75
CA GLU A 58 -9.88 10.47 -5.18
C GLU A 58 -9.25 11.66 -5.88
N LEU A 59 -9.26 12.82 -5.23
CA LEU A 59 -8.63 14.03 -5.77
C LEU A 59 -7.11 13.85 -5.89
N ALA A 60 -6.48 13.29 -4.89
CA ALA A 60 -5.03 13.02 -4.91
C ALA A 60 -4.68 12.03 -6.02
N ARG A 61 -5.46 10.94 -6.14
CA ARG A 61 -5.28 9.97 -7.23
C ARG A 61 -5.40 10.63 -8.59
N ASP A 62 -6.42 11.45 -8.80
CA ASP A 62 -6.66 12.10 -10.08
C ASP A 62 -5.51 13.04 -10.44
N LYS A 63 -5.00 13.80 -9.49
CA LYS A 63 -3.85 14.68 -9.70
C LYS A 63 -2.59 13.91 -10.05
N ILE A 64 -2.31 12.82 -9.34
CA ILE A 64 -1.15 11.96 -9.61
C ILE A 64 -1.26 11.36 -11.01
N ASN A 65 -2.43 10.80 -11.34
CA ASN A 65 -2.64 10.14 -12.63
C ASN A 65 -2.62 11.13 -13.80
N ALA A 66 -3.07 12.36 -13.60
CA ALA A 66 -3.01 13.39 -14.62
C ALA A 66 -1.57 13.76 -15.01
N LYS A 67 -0.62 13.59 -14.11
CA LYS A 67 0.80 13.80 -14.37
C LYS A 67 1.51 12.57 -14.92
N GLY A 68 0.79 11.49 -15.22
CA GLY A 68 1.35 10.25 -15.72
C GLY A 68 1.47 9.15 -14.68
N GLY A 69 1.13 9.43 -13.43
CA GLY A 69 1.22 8.48 -12.32
C GLY A 69 2.37 8.77 -11.38
N ILE A 70 2.79 7.76 -10.63
CA ILE A 70 3.89 7.83 -9.69
C ILE A 70 5.08 7.03 -10.23
N LYS A 71 6.29 7.59 -10.07
CA LYS A 71 7.51 6.92 -10.54
C LYS A 71 8.11 6.07 -9.43
N VAL A 72 8.25 4.77 -9.70
CA VAL A 72 8.87 3.82 -8.77
C VAL A 72 9.87 2.98 -9.57
N GLY A 73 11.13 2.98 -9.14
CA GLY A 73 12.17 2.20 -9.80
C GLY A 73 12.34 2.53 -11.28
N GLY A 74 12.16 3.79 -11.66
CA GLY A 74 12.28 4.23 -13.04
C GLY A 74 11.07 3.98 -13.93
N LYS A 75 10.02 3.35 -13.40
CA LYS A 75 8.78 3.07 -14.13
C LYS A 75 7.64 3.90 -13.57
N MET A 76 6.76 4.36 -14.45
CA MET A 76 5.56 5.11 -14.07
C MET A 76 4.38 4.17 -13.83
N TYR A 77 3.68 4.39 -12.72
CA TYR A 77 2.51 3.60 -12.34
C TYR A 77 1.31 4.51 -12.15
N LYS A 78 0.17 4.09 -12.65
CA LYS A 78 -1.11 4.73 -12.32
C LYS A 78 -1.60 4.23 -10.97
N ILE A 79 -2.33 5.07 -10.26
CA ILE A 79 -2.92 4.74 -8.97
C ILE A 79 -4.39 4.36 -9.17
N LYS A 80 -4.79 3.24 -8.58
CA LYS A 80 -6.17 2.82 -8.47
C LYS A 80 -6.52 2.73 -7.00
N LEU A 81 -7.74 3.14 -6.64
CA LEU A 81 -8.23 3.07 -5.26
C LEU A 81 -9.29 1.99 -5.14
N LYS A 82 -9.26 1.30 -4.01
CA LYS A 82 -10.27 0.31 -3.64
C LYS A 82 -10.77 0.61 -2.23
N PHE A 83 -12.06 0.93 -2.11
CA PHE A 83 -12.66 1.26 -0.83
C PHE A 83 -13.64 0.19 -0.39
N TYR A 84 -13.61 -0.09 0.90
CA TYR A 84 -14.64 -0.85 1.59
C TYR A 84 -15.30 0.05 2.62
N ASP A 85 -16.61 -0.15 2.79
CA ASP A 85 -17.38 0.53 3.83
C ASP A 85 -17.30 -0.23 5.14
N ASP A 86 -16.73 0.38 6.17
CA ASP A 86 -16.69 -0.21 7.51
C ASP A 86 -17.97 0.00 8.31
N GLU A 87 -18.96 0.68 7.73
CA GLU A 87 -20.25 0.96 8.32
C GLU A 87 -20.16 1.68 9.67
N SER A 88 -19.09 2.44 9.88
CA SER A 88 -18.78 3.13 11.14
C SER A 88 -18.60 2.18 12.32
N ASN A 89 -18.19 0.93 12.04
CA ASN A 89 -17.97 -0.12 13.03
C ASN A 89 -16.48 -0.44 13.11
N PRO A 90 -15.80 -0.18 14.25
CA PRO A 90 -14.36 -0.43 14.36
C PRO A 90 -13.94 -1.88 14.12
N ALA A 91 -14.75 -2.85 14.59
CA ALA A 91 -14.46 -4.26 14.38
C ALA A 91 -14.52 -4.63 12.91
N ARG A 92 -15.49 -4.09 12.17
CA ARG A 92 -15.59 -4.29 10.74
C ARG A 92 -14.43 -3.63 10.00
N GLY A 93 -14.02 -2.45 10.44
CA GLY A 93 -12.85 -1.78 9.89
C GLY A 93 -11.61 -2.64 9.98
N ALA A 94 -11.36 -3.27 11.13
CA ALA A 94 -10.23 -4.17 11.33
C ALA A 94 -10.31 -5.40 10.42
N GLN A 95 -11.49 -6.01 10.27
CA GLN A 95 -11.71 -7.15 9.39
C GLN A 95 -11.43 -6.80 7.92
N LEU A 96 -11.89 -5.63 7.49
CA LEU A 96 -11.70 -5.17 6.11
C LEU A 96 -10.24 -4.81 5.83
N ALA A 97 -9.53 -4.22 6.77
CA ALA A 97 -8.11 -3.97 6.65
C ALA A 97 -7.34 -5.28 6.49
N GLU A 98 -7.67 -6.29 7.29
CA GLU A 98 -7.08 -7.61 7.17
C GLU A 98 -7.37 -8.24 5.80
N ARG A 99 -8.58 -8.10 5.29
CA ARG A 99 -8.95 -8.58 3.96
C ARG A 99 -8.14 -7.90 2.86
N LEU A 100 -7.97 -6.59 2.94
CA LEU A 100 -7.18 -5.83 1.97
C LEU A 100 -5.74 -6.32 1.92
N ILE A 101 -5.17 -6.65 3.08
CA ILE A 101 -3.79 -7.13 3.17
C ILE A 101 -3.66 -8.58 2.71
N LYS A 102 -4.53 -9.47 3.20
CA LYS A 102 -4.37 -10.92 3.01
C LYS A 102 -5.02 -11.46 1.75
N GLN A 103 -6.11 -10.86 1.29
CA GLN A 103 -6.88 -11.39 0.17
C GLN A 103 -6.77 -10.55 -1.09
N ASP A 104 -6.78 -9.24 -0.94
CA ASP A 104 -6.83 -8.34 -2.09
C ASP A 104 -5.45 -7.86 -2.51
N GLY A 105 -4.49 -8.02 -1.68
CA GLY A 105 -3.24 -7.50 -2.05
C GLY A 105 -2.05 -7.75 -1.44
#